data_280afbb963f5362a5162451ccf2b0b0d
#
_entry.id   280afbb963f5362a5162451ccf2b0b0d
#
_cell.length_a   1.000
_cell.length_b   1.000
_cell.length_c   1.000
_cell.angle_alpha   90.00
_cell.angle_beta   90.00
_cell.angle_gamma   90.00
#
_symmetry.space_group_name_H-M   'P 1'
#
loop_
_entity.id
_entity.type
_entity.pdbx_description
1 polymer ?
#
loop_
_entity_poly.entity_id
_entity_poly.type
_entity_poly.pdbx_seq_one_letter_code
_entity_poly.pdbx_strand_id
1 'polypeptide(L)'
;KLNFDIEKVKVNVTLMGGGFGRRLWSDFIPDAVEISKKIKKPVKLLWTREDDMKHDFYRPASLHKLKGSLSDKNELISWEHHIVSPSISGQRSPERFKNGQLDRTAVNGANNLPYDVPNILVDYVMSNTEVPVGWWRSVYNSQNAFANEVFIDELAYKAGVDALEFRMTMLNNSPRHKAVLR
;
A
#
# COMPACT_ATOMS: atom_id res chain seq x y z
N LYS A 1 -3.49 -23.88 -16.14
CA LYS A 1 -4.60 -24.80 -15.98
C LYS A 1 -5.31 -25.08 -17.31
N LEU A 2 -4.62 -24.81 -18.41
CA LEU A 2 -5.17 -24.95 -19.76
C LEU A 2 -4.92 -26.33 -20.36
N ASN A 3 -4.26 -27.23 -19.62
CA ASN A 3 -3.85 -28.57 -20.08
C ASN A 3 -3.10 -28.55 -21.42
N PHE A 4 -2.27 -27.54 -21.65
CA PHE A 4 -1.32 -27.50 -22.73
C PHE A 4 0.05 -28.03 -22.27
N ASP A 5 0.71 -28.73 -23.14
CA ASP A 5 2.11 -29.07 -22.99
C ASP A 5 2.93 -27.77 -22.92
N ILE A 6 3.76 -27.62 -21.90
CA ILE A 6 4.51 -26.39 -21.66
C ILE A 6 5.45 -26.05 -22.81
N GLU A 7 5.95 -27.05 -23.51
CA GLU A 7 6.82 -26.88 -24.68
C GLU A 7 6.12 -26.21 -25.87
N LYS A 8 4.78 -26.25 -25.90
CA LYS A 8 3.95 -25.58 -26.91
C LYS A 8 3.57 -24.16 -26.54
N VAL A 9 3.96 -23.70 -25.35
CA VAL A 9 3.65 -22.35 -24.86
C VAL A 9 4.84 -21.43 -25.10
N LYS A 10 4.68 -20.42 -25.98
CA LYS A 10 5.66 -19.38 -26.20
C LYS A 10 5.18 -18.07 -25.61
N VAL A 11 5.94 -17.54 -24.68
CA VAL A 11 5.67 -16.22 -24.09
C VAL A 11 6.64 -15.19 -24.69
N ASN A 12 6.10 -14.14 -25.29
CA ASN A 12 6.90 -13.03 -25.77
C ASN A 12 6.68 -11.84 -24.84
N VAL A 13 7.75 -11.41 -24.17
CA VAL A 13 7.69 -10.25 -23.27
C VAL A 13 8.00 -8.99 -24.09
N THR A 14 7.12 -8.01 -24.00
CA THR A 14 7.29 -6.70 -24.66
C THR A 14 7.89 -5.69 -23.69
N LEU A 15 8.47 -4.62 -24.24
CA LEU A 15 8.89 -3.47 -23.43
C LEU A 15 7.69 -2.83 -22.74
N MET A 16 7.88 -2.41 -21.49
CA MET A 16 6.85 -1.84 -20.64
C MET A 16 7.31 -0.47 -20.14
N GLY A 17 6.53 0.58 -20.45
CA GLY A 17 6.83 1.95 -20.02
C GLY A 17 6.52 2.23 -18.55
N GLY A 18 5.73 1.37 -17.91
CA GLY A 18 5.40 1.45 -16.48
C GLY A 18 4.37 0.39 -16.10
N GLY A 19 4.39 -0.03 -14.83
CA GLY A 19 3.49 -1.06 -14.32
C GLY A 19 2.59 -0.60 -13.18
N PHE A 20 3.06 0.36 -12.39
CA PHE A 20 2.38 1.01 -11.26
C PHE A 20 1.71 0.04 -10.26
N GLY A 21 2.19 -1.20 -10.19
CA GLY A 21 1.64 -2.30 -9.40
C GLY A 21 0.71 -3.22 -10.20
N ARG A 22 -0.04 -2.73 -11.18
CA ARG A 22 -1.02 -3.52 -11.95
C ARG A 22 -0.39 -4.68 -12.71
N ARG A 23 0.82 -4.50 -13.22
CA ARG A 23 1.54 -5.52 -13.98
C ARG A 23 2.17 -6.64 -13.15
N LEU A 24 2.03 -6.59 -11.82
CA LEU A 24 2.39 -7.71 -10.94
C LEU A 24 1.37 -8.88 -11.00
N TRP A 25 0.19 -8.63 -11.57
CA TRP A 25 -0.84 -9.62 -11.83
C TRP A 25 -0.87 -9.98 -13.30
N SER A 26 -1.01 -11.26 -13.58
CA SER A 26 -1.12 -11.82 -14.94
C SER A 26 -2.55 -12.31 -15.27
N ASP A 27 -3.53 -11.81 -14.57
CA ASP A 27 -4.95 -12.18 -14.67
C ASP A 27 -5.55 -11.90 -16.05
N PHE A 28 -5.05 -10.92 -16.77
CA PHE A 28 -5.44 -10.61 -18.15
C PHE A 28 -5.00 -11.68 -19.18
N ILE A 29 -4.06 -12.56 -18.83
CA ILE A 29 -3.59 -13.63 -19.74
C ILE A 29 -4.63 -14.76 -19.85
N PRO A 30 -5.17 -15.33 -18.76
CA PRO A 30 -6.21 -16.35 -18.80
C PRO A 30 -7.39 -15.98 -19.68
N ASP A 31 -7.91 -14.77 -19.56
CA ASP A 31 -9.08 -14.31 -20.33
C ASP A 31 -8.82 -14.40 -21.84
N ALA A 32 -7.71 -13.84 -22.33
CA ALA A 32 -7.35 -13.88 -23.74
C ALA A 32 -7.15 -15.33 -24.24
N VAL A 33 -6.53 -16.17 -23.42
CA VAL A 33 -6.24 -17.56 -23.79
C VAL A 33 -7.53 -18.41 -23.82
N GLU A 34 -8.44 -18.23 -22.87
CA GLU A 34 -9.72 -18.94 -22.84
C GLU A 34 -10.58 -18.57 -24.03
N ILE A 35 -10.66 -17.28 -24.38
CA ILE A 35 -11.39 -16.82 -25.56
C ILE A 35 -10.78 -17.45 -26.82
N SER A 36 -9.46 -17.35 -26.98
CA SER A 36 -8.77 -17.93 -28.14
C SER A 36 -9.01 -19.45 -28.26
N LYS A 37 -8.97 -20.17 -27.15
CA LYS A 37 -9.28 -21.61 -27.11
C LYS A 37 -10.70 -21.92 -27.57
N LYS A 38 -11.67 -21.13 -27.15
CA LYS A 38 -13.09 -21.32 -27.52
C LYS A 38 -13.36 -21.05 -29.00
N ILE A 39 -12.83 -19.94 -29.54
CA ILE A 39 -13.06 -19.56 -30.94
C ILE A 39 -12.05 -20.18 -31.91
N LYS A 40 -10.99 -20.82 -31.41
CA LYS A 40 -9.89 -21.45 -32.19
C LYS A 40 -9.23 -20.50 -33.17
N LYS A 41 -9.05 -19.25 -32.76
CA LYS A 41 -8.40 -18.19 -33.56
C LYS A 41 -7.52 -17.31 -32.67
N PRO A 42 -6.51 -16.61 -33.25
CA PRO A 42 -5.78 -15.60 -32.54
C PRO A 42 -6.71 -14.50 -31.98
N VAL A 43 -6.42 -14.03 -30.76
CA VAL A 43 -7.21 -13.02 -30.08
C VAL A 43 -6.31 -11.88 -29.61
N LYS A 44 -6.77 -10.66 -29.81
CA LYS A 44 -6.31 -9.47 -29.12
C LYS A 44 -7.44 -9.00 -28.20
N LEU A 45 -7.25 -9.17 -26.90
CA LEU A 45 -8.21 -8.70 -25.90
C LEU A 45 -7.85 -7.29 -25.45
N LEU A 46 -8.82 -6.42 -25.43
CA LEU A 46 -8.71 -5.06 -24.91
C LEU A 46 -9.93 -4.79 -24.02
N TRP A 47 -9.69 -4.51 -22.75
CA TRP A 47 -10.73 -4.00 -21.87
C TRP A 47 -11.00 -2.54 -22.15
N THR A 48 -12.27 -2.15 -22.09
CA THR A 48 -12.63 -0.72 -22.07
C THR A 48 -12.25 -0.10 -20.74
N ARG A 49 -12.34 1.22 -20.62
CA ARG A 49 -12.12 1.90 -19.34
C ARG A 49 -13.15 1.46 -18.30
N GLU A 50 -14.38 1.24 -18.72
CA GLU A 50 -15.49 0.80 -17.88
C GLU A 50 -15.25 -0.62 -17.34
N ASP A 51 -14.75 -1.52 -18.18
CA ASP A 51 -14.40 -2.89 -17.77
C ASP A 51 -13.27 -2.87 -16.74
N ASP A 52 -12.23 -2.09 -17.02
CA ASP A 52 -11.06 -1.93 -16.15
C ASP A 52 -11.46 -1.40 -14.77
N MET A 53 -12.29 -0.34 -14.73
CA MET A 53 -12.75 0.25 -13.48
C MET A 53 -13.67 -0.66 -12.65
N LYS A 54 -14.42 -1.55 -13.29
CA LYS A 54 -15.36 -2.45 -12.61
C LYS A 54 -14.71 -3.74 -12.12
N HIS A 55 -13.66 -4.20 -12.78
CA HIS A 55 -13.12 -5.55 -12.61
C HIS A 55 -11.64 -5.59 -12.22
N ASP A 56 -11.03 -4.43 -11.95
CA ASP A 56 -9.65 -4.35 -11.52
C ASP A 56 -9.52 -4.44 -9.98
N PHE A 57 -8.29 -4.39 -9.50
CA PHE A 57 -7.97 -4.42 -8.09
C PHE A 57 -8.02 -3.01 -7.50
N TYR A 58 -8.48 -2.92 -6.27
CA TYR A 58 -8.59 -1.66 -5.55
C TYR A 58 -7.41 -1.45 -4.59
N ARG A 59 -7.13 -0.21 -4.27
CA ARG A 59 -6.26 0.09 -3.13
C ARG A 59 -6.98 -0.33 -1.84
N PRO A 60 -6.29 -1.01 -0.90
CA PRO A 60 -6.90 -1.36 0.38
C PRO A 60 -7.47 -0.12 1.09
N ALA A 61 -8.73 -0.17 1.47
CA ALA A 61 -9.28 0.80 2.41
C ALA A 61 -8.64 0.57 3.79
N SER A 62 -8.45 1.62 4.57
CA SER A 62 -7.82 1.52 5.87
C SER A 62 -8.49 2.42 6.90
N LEU A 63 -8.58 1.90 8.13
CA LEU A 63 -8.94 2.67 9.31
C LEU A 63 -7.68 2.89 10.13
N HIS A 64 -7.44 4.14 10.51
CA HIS A 64 -6.30 4.55 11.31
C HIS A 64 -6.78 5.18 12.61
N LYS A 65 -6.26 4.69 13.72
CA LYS A 65 -6.45 5.31 15.04
C LYS A 65 -5.07 5.69 15.55
N LEU A 66 -4.86 7.00 15.71
CA LEU A 66 -3.59 7.54 16.16
C LEU A 66 -3.75 8.22 17.52
N LYS A 67 -2.69 8.14 18.32
CA LYS A 67 -2.51 8.90 19.55
C LYS A 67 -1.10 9.41 19.61
N GLY A 68 -0.91 10.60 20.16
CA GLY A 68 0.39 11.20 20.43
C GLY A 68 0.37 11.93 21.76
N SER A 69 1.51 11.97 22.42
CA SER A 69 1.68 12.75 23.64
C SER A 69 2.75 13.81 23.43
N LEU A 70 2.45 15.02 23.90
CA LEU A 70 3.37 16.14 23.92
C LEU A 70 3.91 16.33 25.34
N SER A 71 5.18 16.70 25.45
CA SER A 71 5.79 17.14 26.71
C SER A 71 5.30 18.53 27.08
N ASP A 72 5.66 18.99 28.29
CA ASP A 72 5.41 20.38 28.73
C ASP A 72 6.12 21.44 27.85
N LYS A 73 7.10 20.98 27.04
CA LYS A 73 7.80 21.82 26.04
C LYS A 73 7.23 21.70 24.65
N ASN A 74 6.04 21.07 24.48
CA ASN A 74 5.40 20.79 23.20
C ASN A 74 6.22 19.87 22.26
N GLU A 75 7.11 19.05 22.80
CA GLU A 75 7.86 18.04 22.03
C GLU A 75 7.05 16.74 21.95
N LEU A 76 7.04 16.10 20.79
CA LEU A 76 6.36 14.80 20.61
C LEU A 76 7.16 13.68 21.30
N ILE A 77 6.59 13.07 22.33
CA ILE A 77 7.26 12.05 23.16
C ILE A 77 6.71 10.65 22.98
N SER A 78 5.51 10.51 22.42
CA SER A 78 4.96 9.18 22.10
C SER A 78 4.07 9.24 20.87
N TRP A 79 4.02 8.10 20.17
CA TRP A 79 3.22 7.87 18.98
C TRP A 79 2.64 6.46 19.01
N GLU A 80 1.33 6.36 18.93
CA GLU A 80 0.61 5.11 18.75
C GLU A 80 -0.15 5.15 17.43
N HIS A 81 -0.02 4.12 16.61
CA HIS A 81 -0.72 4.02 15.34
C HIS A 81 -1.32 2.61 15.18
N HIS A 82 -2.63 2.51 15.33
CA HIS A 82 -3.39 1.29 15.14
C HIS A 82 -4.00 1.30 13.73
N ILE A 83 -3.72 0.26 12.95
CA ILE A 83 -4.13 0.15 11.55
C ILE A 83 -5.02 -1.07 11.38
N VAL A 84 -6.16 -0.89 10.72
CA VAL A 84 -7.03 -1.98 10.27
C VAL A 84 -7.20 -1.85 8.76
N SER A 85 -6.82 -2.87 8.00
CA SER A 85 -7.03 -2.89 6.54
C SER A 85 -6.96 -4.29 5.95
N PRO A 86 -7.49 -4.51 4.74
CA PRO A 86 -7.23 -5.74 3.98
C PRO A 86 -5.75 -5.91 3.67
N SER A 87 -5.31 -7.16 3.61
CA SER A 87 -3.96 -7.52 3.17
C SER A 87 -3.97 -7.97 1.71
N ILE A 88 -3.21 -7.28 0.87
CA ILE A 88 -2.98 -7.69 -0.53
C ILE A 88 -2.31 -9.06 -0.56
N SER A 89 -1.28 -9.25 0.26
CA SER A 89 -0.56 -10.52 0.36
C SER A 89 -1.45 -11.62 0.93
N GLY A 90 -2.31 -11.28 1.91
CA GLY A 90 -3.26 -12.19 2.53
C GLY A 90 -4.37 -12.63 1.58
N GLN A 91 -4.88 -11.76 0.72
CA GLN A 91 -5.84 -12.16 -0.33
C GLN A 91 -5.18 -13.02 -1.41
N ARG A 92 -3.93 -12.74 -1.76
CA ARG A 92 -3.20 -13.47 -2.79
C ARG A 92 -2.77 -14.86 -2.36
N SER A 93 -2.35 -15.00 -1.11
CA SER A 93 -1.77 -16.23 -0.55
C SER A 93 -2.27 -16.45 0.88
N PRO A 94 -3.58 -16.75 1.05
CA PRO A 94 -4.20 -16.86 2.38
C PRO A 94 -3.52 -17.89 3.28
N GLU A 95 -2.94 -18.92 2.67
CA GLU A 95 -2.24 -19.99 3.37
C GLU A 95 -1.01 -19.53 4.14
N ARG A 96 -0.39 -18.40 3.72
CA ARG A 96 0.79 -17.81 4.37
C ARG A 96 0.43 -17.01 5.62
N PHE A 97 -0.84 -16.66 5.78
CA PHE A 97 -1.32 -15.80 6.87
C PHE A 97 -2.25 -16.53 7.84
N LYS A 98 -2.24 -17.87 7.79
CA LYS A 98 -2.85 -18.69 8.81
C LYS A 98 -2.15 -18.42 10.16
N ASN A 99 -2.93 -18.36 11.24
CA ASN A 99 -2.43 -18.15 12.61
C ASN A 99 -2.02 -16.69 12.96
N GLY A 100 -2.63 -15.71 12.33
CA GLY A 100 -2.47 -14.30 12.72
C GLY A 100 -1.11 -13.69 12.39
N GLN A 101 -0.42 -14.21 11.36
CA GLN A 101 0.83 -13.62 10.90
C GLN A 101 0.62 -12.18 10.39
N LEU A 102 1.51 -11.30 10.79
CA LEU A 102 1.52 -9.92 10.34
C LEU A 102 1.91 -9.82 8.85
N ASP A 103 1.08 -9.15 8.04
CA ASP A 103 1.54 -8.65 6.75
C ASP A 103 2.43 -7.41 6.98
N ARG A 104 3.74 -7.64 7.02
CA ARG A 104 4.71 -6.57 7.25
C ARG A 104 4.64 -5.45 6.23
N THR A 105 4.11 -5.71 5.03
CA THR A 105 3.97 -4.67 4.00
C THR A 105 2.84 -3.70 4.32
N ALA A 106 1.82 -4.13 5.07
CA ALA A 106 0.66 -3.31 5.43
C ALA A 106 1.02 -2.13 6.36
N VAL A 107 2.13 -2.23 7.08
CA VAL A 107 2.63 -1.17 7.97
C VAL A 107 3.74 -0.32 7.36
N ASN A 108 4.07 -0.53 6.08
CA ASN A 108 5.06 0.29 5.39
C ASN A 108 4.63 1.76 5.37
N GLY A 109 5.55 2.65 5.74
CA GLY A 109 5.28 4.08 5.89
C GLY A 109 4.73 4.47 7.26
N ALA A 110 4.22 3.52 8.05
CA ALA A 110 3.81 3.75 9.43
C ALA A 110 4.88 3.34 10.44
N ASN A 111 5.58 2.22 10.19
CA ASN A 111 6.59 1.67 11.11
C ASN A 111 8.00 2.25 10.90
N ASN A 112 8.19 3.08 9.89
CA ASN A 112 9.47 3.71 9.55
C ASN A 112 9.30 5.23 9.39
N LEU A 113 8.70 5.85 10.40
CA LEU A 113 8.56 7.30 10.44
C LEU A 113 9.93 7.99 10.34
N PRO A 114 10.06 9.06 9.54
CA PRO A 114 11.29 9.82 9.45
C PRO A 114 11.54 10.70 10.67
N TYR A 115 10.55 10.84 11.54
CA TYR A 115 10.55 11.73 12.70
C TYR A 115 11.22 11.07 13.92
N ASP A 116 12.00 11.84 14.65
CA ASP A 116 12.66 11.43 15.89
C ASP A 116 11.66 11.39 17.04
N VAL A 117 10.91 10.31 17.17
CA VAL A 117 9.95 10.10 18.26
C VAL A 117 10.48 9.01 19.18
N PRO A 118 10.64 9.27 20.49
CA PRO A 118 11.31 8.32 21.40
C PRO A 118 10.52 7.04 21.67
N ASN A 119 9.17 7.10 21.63
CA ASN A 119 8.32 5.96 21.93
C ASN A 119 7.32 5.78 20.80
N ILE A 120 7.45 4.69 20.05
CA ILE A 120 6.58 4.39 18.90
C ILE A 120 5.95 3.01 19.09
N LEU A 121 4.64 2.93 18.97
CA LEU A 121 3.86 1.70 18.84
C LEU A 121 3.11 1.73 17.51
N VAL A 122 3.33 0.73 16.68
CA VAL A 122 2.52 0.51 15.48
C VAL A 122 2.01 -0.92 15.51
N ASP A 123 0.69 -1.08 15.42
CA ASP A 123 0.08 -2.39 15.27
C ASP A 123 -0.86 -2.43 14.06
N TYR A 124 -1.18 -3.64 13.63
CA TYR A 124 -1.98 -3.89 12.45
C TYR A 124 -2.92 -5.08 12.67
N VAL A 125 -4.17 -4.88 12.31
CA VAL A 125 -5.18 -5.94 12.25
C VAL A 125 -5.58 -6.16 10.79
N MET A 126 -5.39 -7.39 10.32
CA MET A 126 -5.85 -7.80 9.00
C MET A 126 -7.36 -7.99 9.00
N SER A 127 -8.06 -7.22 8.17
CA SER A 127 -9.50 -7.31 7.95
C SER A 127 -9.78 -7.46 6.46
N ASN A 128 -9.67 -8.67 5.95
CA ASN A 128 -9.94 -8.96 4.55
C ASN A 128 -11.45 -8.92 4.26
N THR A 129 -11.78 -8.40 3.09
CA THR A 129 -13.13 -8.33 2.54
C THR A 129 -13.17 -9.08 1.21
N GLU A 130 -14.36 -9.21 0.63
CA GLU A 130 -14.53 -9.79 -0.71
C GLU A 130 -14.08 -8.84 -1.83
N VAL A 131 -13.86 -7.56 -1.52
CA VAL A 131 -13.36 -6.58 -2.48
C VAL A 131 -11.91 -6.91 -2.84
N PRO A 132 -11.60 -7.16 -4.12
CA PRO A 132 -10.25 -7.51 -4.53
C PRO A 132 -9.30 -6.33 -4.37
N VAL A 133 -8.21 -6.52 -3.62
CA VAL A 133 -7.19 -5.48 -3.43
C VAL A 133 -5.89 -5.85 -4.12
N GLY A 134 -5.18 -4.85 -4.63
CA GLY A 134 -3.95 -5.05 -5.35
C GLY A 134 -2.92 -3.94 -5.15
N TRP A 135 -1.74 -4.16 -5.72
CA TRP A 135 -0.66 -3.20 -5.63
C TRP A 135 -0.92 -2.02 -6.57
N TRP A 136 -0.96 -0.84 -5.98
CA TRP A 136 -0.90 0.43 -6.67
C TRP A 136 0.41 1.13 -6.31
N ARG A 137 0.85 2.08 -7.12
CA ARG A 137 2.06 2.89 -6.85
C ARG A 137 2.11 3.31 -5.37
N SER A 138 3.26 3.11 -4.71
CA SER A 138 3.53 3.30 -3.28
C SER A 138 2.78 2.38 -2.31
N VAL A 139 1.89 1.53 -2.80
CA VAL A 139 1.18 0.50 -2.02
C VAL A 139 0.58 1.11 -0.74
N TYR A 140 0.89 0.55 0.44
CA TYR A 140 0.40 1.03 1.73
C TYR A 140 1.01 2.37 2.17
N ASN A 141 2.19 2.73 1.65
CA ASN A 141 2.79 4.03 2.00
C ASN A 141 1.87 5.22 1.67
N SER A 142 0.98 5.12 0.68
CA SER A 142 0.06 6.23 0.34
C SER A 142 -0.90 6.55 1.47
N GLN A 143 -1.66 5.55 1.95
CA GLN A 143 -2.64 5.79 3.01
C GLN A 143 -1.98 5.99 4.38
N ASN A 144 -0.89 5.25 4.65
CA ASN A 144 -0.17 5.40 5.90
C ASN A 144 0.51 6.76 6.01
N ALA A 145 1.10 7.28 4.91
CA ALA A 145 1.66 8.63 4.88
C ALA A 145 0.58 9.70 5.08
N PHE A 146 -0.58 9.56 4.42
CA PHE A 146 -1.69 10.48 4.64
C PHE A 146 -2.09 10.54 6.12
N ALA A 147 -2.30 9.38 6.75
CA ALA A 147 -2.68 9.31 8.16
C ALA A 147 -1.60 9.94 9.07
N ASN A 148 -0.34 9.62 8.83
CA ASN A 148 0.76 10.15 9.62
C ASN A 148 0.87 11.67 9.50
N GLU A 149 0.86 12.19 8.27
CA GLU A 149 1.12 13.61 8.04
C GLU A 149 -0.04 14.50 8.51
N VAL A 150 -1.29 14.04 8.32
CA VAL A 150 -2.44 14.75 8.87
C VAL A 150 -2.39 14.77 10.40
N PHE A 151 -2.01 13.66 11.03
CA PHE A 151 -1.92 13.62 12.49
C PHE A 151 -0.75 14.47 13.03
N ILE A 152 0.36 14.58 12.31
CA ILE A 152 1.44 15.54 12.66
C ILE A 152 0.92 16.97 12.62
N ASP A 153 0.07 17.34 11.64
CA ASP A 153 -0.54 18.68 11.58
C ASP A 153 -1.47 18.92 12.77
N GLU A 154 -2.26 17.92 13.19
CA GLU A 154 -3.10 18.00 14.40
C GLU A 154 -2.27 18.20 15.68
N LEU A 155 -1.12 17.50 15.79
CA LEU A 155 -0.21 17.64 16.92
C LEU A 155 0.48 19.01 16.92
N ALA A 156 0.89 19.51 15.76
CA ALA A 156 1.46 20.85 15.62
C ALA A 156 0.45 21.94 16.03
N TYR A 157 -0.79 21.80 15.57
CA TYR A 157 -1.89 22.68 15.98
C TYR A 157 -2.11 22.64 17.51
N LYS A 158 -2.12 21.43 18.10
CA LYS A 158 -2.26 21.25 19.55
C LYS A 158 -1.09 21.88 20.34
N ALA A 159 0.13 21.81 19.76
CA ALA A 159 1.33 22.41 20.33
C ALA A 159 1.38 23.96 20.16
N GLY A 160 0.51 24.52 19.32
CA GLY A 160 0.55 25.94 18.98
C GLY A 160 1.77 26.36 18.14
N VAL A 161 2.31 25.41 17.36
CA VAL A 161 3.51 25.59 16.53
C VAL A 161 3.14 25.44 15.07
N ASP A 162 3.82 26.19 14.19
CA ASP A 162 3.68 26.01 12.74
C ASP A 162 4.01 24.55 12.33
N ALA A 163 3.21 24.00 11.41
CA ALA A 163 3.33 22.59 11.02
C ALA A 163 4.67 22.24 10.37
N LEU A 164 5.28 23.17 9.64
CA LEU A 164 6.62 23.01 9.07
C LEU A 164 7.69 23.07 10.17
N GLU A 165 7.62 24.06 11.04
CA GLU A 165 8.54 24.19 12.17
C GLU A 165 8.49 22.95 13.07
N PHE A 166 7.29 22.46 13.40
CA PHE A 166 7.11 21.26 14.20
C PHE A 166 7.81 20.04 13.58
N ARG A 167 7.66 19.83 12.26
CA ARG A 167 8.37 18.74 11.55
C ARG A 167 9.89 18.94 11.58
N MET A 168 10.35 20.17 11.37
CA MET A 168 11.78 20.48 11.31
C MET A 168 12.51 20.16 12.62
N THR A 169 11.85 20.26 13.77
CA THR A 169 12.45 19.91 15.07
C THR A 169 12.68 18.41 15.23
N MET A 170 11.89 17.57 14.55
CA MET A 170 11.91 16.12 14.67
C MET A 170 12.68 15.40 13.54
N LEU A 171 13.33 16.12 12.63
CA LEU A 171 14.04 15.53 11.47
C LEU A 171 15.56 15.64 11.58
N ASN A 172 16.11 15.60 12.80
CA ASN A 172 17.55 15.76 12.99
C ASN A 172 18.34 14.58 12.44
N ASN A 173 17.79 13.37 12.55
CA ASN A 173 18.39 12.13 12.03
C ASN A 173 17.95 11.81 10.58
N SER A 174 17.15 12.66 9.96
CA SER A 174 16.58 12.45 8.61
C SER A 174 16.92 13.62 7.67
N PRO A 175 18.20 13.87 7.35
CA PRO A 175 18.62 15.07 6.62
C PRO A 175 18.03 15.19 5.22
N ARG A 176 17.77 14.05 4.54
CA ARG A 176 17.13 14.03 3.23
C ARG A 176 15.67 14.52 3.29
N HIS A 177 14.90 14.06 4.30
CA HIS A 177 13.53 14.52 4.51
C HIS A 177 13.51 16.00 4.88
N LYS A 178 14.42 16.40 5.77
CA LYS A 178 14.58 17.80 6.19
C LYS A 178 14.88 18.74 5.02
N ALA A 179 15.68 18.28 4.05
CA ALA A 179 16.00 19.05 2.85
C ALA A 179 14.82 19.22 1.87
N VAL A 180 13.87 18.29 1.86
CA VAL A 180 12.65 18.38 1.03
C VAL A 180 11.68 19.43 1.57
N LEU A 181 11.69 19.67 2.89
CA LEU A 181 10.81 20.64 3.55
C LEU A 181 11.34 22.09 3.50
N ARG A 182 12.59 22.30 3.13
CA ARG A 182 13.24 23.61 2.96
C ARG A 182 12.96 24.18 1.57
#